data_6607db8024b50570afe42fead594a1d9
#
_entry.id   6607db8024b50570afe42fead594a1d9
#
_cell.length_a   1.000
_cell.length_b   1.000
_cell.length_c   1.000
_cell.angle_alpha   90.00
_cell.angle_beta   90.00
_cell.angle_gamma   90.00
#
_symmetry.space_group_name_H-M   'P 1'
#
loop_
_entity.id
_entity.type
_entity.pdbx_description
1 polymer ?
#
loop_
_entity_poly.entity_id
_entity_poly.type
_entity_poly.pdbx_seq_one_letter_code
_entity_poly.pdbx_strand_id
1 'polypeptide(L)'
;MKKKSKIAICGFNLESNRFAPTCAESDFRENMFFVDQEISDEARKDSPAIHLGVKGFYSEMNKLFGHDDNWIDVPTMVIGSCPAGPVEEAFFNEFLEQLRLKLLAAGPLDGVYICQHGAAVATHTHDPDGIMFDLVRRVVGDETPIVATLDLHANISELMTSAVDVLVGYRTNPHVDMFDRGVEAASVLREMLDGMQPKKYTIKLPLVAPSVTQLTAKGFPYGDLIRYGQEFLDEDIFNVTILSGFAFGDTPKNGMTIIVHSRSTVENAVVVAEKLAVSAWTDRTRYLPRMTSLEKAIGLAQQAQHSAEDAPFLFADPADNPGGGGRGNTTYILEAFIAAGIKNCVFSVFYDVAAVELACKSGVNSEIEITLNSQETNEYLSLIHI
;
A
#
# COMPACT_ATOMS: atom_id res chain seq x y z
N MET A 1 -6.03 33.05 24.81
CA MET A 1 -5.20 32.07 24.12
C MET A 1 -6.09 31.39 23.09
N LYS A 2 -5.66 31.26 21.83
CA LYS A 2 -6.40 30.43 20.86
C LYS A 2 -6.42 28.98 21.37
N LYS A 3 -7.57 28.30 21.28
CA LYS A 3 -7.71 26.90 21.61
C LYS A 3 -6.75 26.12 20.67
N LYS A 4 -5.93 25.22 21.21
CA LYS A 4 -5.07 24.34 20.41
C LYS A 4 -5.94 23.31 19.69
N SER A 5 -5.67 23.07 18.42
CA SER A 5 -6.36 22.02 17.66
C SER A 5 -5.85 20.63 18.08
N LYS A 6 -6.77 19.74 18.40
CA LYS A 6 -6.51 18.38 18.90
C LYS A 6 -6.73 17.37 17.79
N ILE A 7 -5.66 16.74 17.30
CA ILE A 7 -5.67 15.91 16.09
C ILE A 7 -5.28 14.48 16.42
N ALA A 8 -6.17 13.54 16.14
CA ALA A 8 -5.85 12.11 16.25
C ALA A 8 -5.05 11.61 15.05
N ILE A 9 -4.12 10.69 15.33
CA ILE A 9 -3.32 10.00 14.32
C ILE A 9 -3.49 8.49 14.50
N CYS A 10 -3.91 7.79 13.43
CA CYS A 10 -4.08 6.34 13.43
C CYS A 10 -3.76 5.75 12.05
N GLY A 11 -3.66 4.41 11.97
CA GLY A 11 -3.46 3.71 10.71
C GLY A 11 -3.33 2.21 10.88
N PHE A 12 -3.77 1.47 9.84
CA PHE A 12 -3.65 0.03 9.72
C PHE A 12 -3.16 -0.30 8.31
N ASN A 13 -1.86 -0.57 8.16
CA ASN A 13 -1.23 -0.73 6.87
C ASN A 13 -1.05 -2.22 6.52
N LEU A 14 -1.83 -2.70 5.57
CA LEU A 14 -1.71 -4.06 5.03
C LEU A 14 -2.15 -4.08 3.56
N GLU A 15 -1.32 -4.66 2.70
CA GLU A 15 -1.69 -5.10 1.37
C GLU A 15 -1.95 -6.60 1.41
N SER A 16 -3.20 -7.00 1.25
CA SER A 16 -3.56 -8.42 1.36
C SER A 16 -3.57 -9.11 0.01
N ASN A 17 -2.71 -10.11 -0.13
CA ASN A 17 -2.80 -11.12 -1.17
C ASN A 17 -3.66 -12.29 -0.66
N ARG A 18 -4.88 -12.45 -1.21
CA ARG A 18 -5.82 -13.46 -0.75
C ARG A 18 -5.32 -14.91 -0.87
N PHE A 19 -4.32 -15.13 -1.71
CA PHE A 19 -3.74 -16.45 -1.96
C PHE A 19 -2.55 -16.77 -1.06
N ALA A 20 -2.11 -15.82 -0.24
CA ALA A 20 -1.05 -16.00 0.74
C ALA A 20 -1.59 -16.49 2.10
N PRO A 21 -0.74 -17.07 2.97
CA PRO A 21 -1.12 -17.41 4.33
C PRO A 21 -1.65 -16.21 5.11
N THR A 22 -2.57 -16.46 6.05
CA THR A 22 -3.15 -15.44 6.92
C THR A 22 -2.07 -14.63 7.64
N CYS A 23 -2.36 -13.34 7.81
CA CYS A 23 -1.51 -12.40 8.53
C CYS A 23 -1.97 -12.32 9.99
N ALA A 24 -1.08 -12.68 10.91
CA ALA A 24 -1.32 -12.70 12.34
C ALA A 24 -0.80 -11.43 13.03
N GLU A 25 -1.11 -11.24 14.31
CA GLU A 25 -0.58 -10.15 15.12
C GLU A 25 0.96 -10.11 15.12
N SER A 26 1.63 -11.27 15.15
CA SER A 26 3.09 -11.37 15.10
C SER A 26 3.70 -10.66 13.91
N ASP A 27 3.06 -10.76 12.73
CA ASP A 27 3.55 -10.15 11.49
C ASP A 27 3.55 -8.61 11.58
N PHE A 28 2.56 -8.02 12.26
CA PHE A 28 2.52 -6.59 12.54
C PHE A 28 3.57 -6.18 13.56
N ARG A 29 3.74 -6.97 14.64
CA ARG A 29 4.73 -6.66 15.68
C ARG A 29 6.17 -6.75 15.19
N GLU A 30 6.45 -7.64 14.27
CA GLU A 30 7.76 -7.79 13.64
C GLU A 30 8.08 -6.69 12.62
N ASN A 31 7.05 -6.02 12.09
CA ASN A 31 7.22 -5.00 11.06
C ASN A 31 7.02 -3.58 11.59
N MET A 32 5.78 -3.19 11.87
CA MET A 32 5.45 -1.85 12.30
C MET A 32 4.31 -1.90 13.32
N PHE A 33 4.61 -1.60 14.59
CA PHE A 33 3.60 -1.62 15.65
C PHE A 33 3.88 -0.50 16.66
N PHE A 34 3.33 0.68 16.41
CA PHE A 34 3.51 1.85 17.25
C PHE A 34 2.19 2.28 17.90
N VAL A 35 2.22 2.56 19.18
CA VAL A 35 1.05 2.99 19.96
C VAL A 35 1.38 4.22 20.80
N ASP A 36 0.38 5.07 20.96
CA ASP A 36 0.46 6.27 21.80
C ASP A 36 1.69 7.14 21.47
N GLN A 37 2.44 7.58 22.46
CA GLN A 37 3.59 8.48 22.32
C GLN A 37 4.69 7.94 21.37
N GLU A 38 4.82 6.62 21.25
CA GLU A 38 5.81 6.00 20.35
C GLU A 38 5.66 6.49 18.89
N ILE A 39 4.42 6.77 18.45
CA ILE A 39 4.13 7.26 17.09
C ILE A 39 4.80 8.61 16.85
N SER A 40 4.64 9.55 17.78
CA SER A 40 5.22 10.88 17.64
C SER A 40 6.73 10.88 17.86
N ASP A 41 7.22 10.07 18.78
CA ASP A 41 8.66 9.92 19.02
C ASP A 41 9.37 9.33 17.79
N GLU A 42 8.76 8.32 17.16
CA GLU A 42 9.29 7.69 15.97
C GLU A 42 9.22 8.63 14.76
N ALA A 43 8.10 9.33 14.56
CA ALA A 43 7.92 10.27 13.44
C ALA A 43 8.92 11.43 13.45
N ARG A 44 9.48 11.79 14.61
CA ARG A 44 10.49 12.86 14.76
C ARG A 44 11.90 12.43 14.43
N LYS A 45 12.19 11.13 14.26
CA LYS A 45 13.53 10.63 13.92
C LYS A 45 13.90 10.97 12.47
N ASP A 46 15.19 11.09 12.18
CA ASP A 46 15.68 11.30 10.81
C ASP A 46 15.36 10.12 9.89
N SER A 47 15.54 8.90 10.41
CA SER A 47 15.23 7.66 9.71
C SER A 47 14.20 6.86 10.55
N PRO A 48 12.92 7.16 10.41
CA PRO A 48 11.90 6.50 11.21
C PRO A 48 11.60 5.08 10.73
N ALA A 49 11.24 4.21 11.66
CA ALA A 49 10.66 2.90 11.35
C ALA A 49 9.14 2.97 11.11
N ILE A 50 8.50 4.07 11.49
CA ILE A 50 7.09 4.33 11.20
C ILE A 50 6.92 4.78 9.75
N HIS A 51 5.73 4.61 9.21
CA HIS A 51 5.38 4.98 7.84
C HIS A 51 5.72 6.45 7.52
N LEU A 52 6.38 6.69 6.36
CA LEU A 52 6.86 8.03 5.99
C LEU A 52 5.73 9.06 5.82
N GLY A 53 4.51 8.64 5.50
CA GLY A 53 3.34 9.53 5.49
C GLY A 53 3.07 10.16 6.86
N VAL A 54 3.24 9.39 7.94
CA VAL A 54 3.10 9.92 9.31
C VAL A 54 4.19 10.95 9.59
N LYS A 55 5.44 10.68 9.21
CA LYS A 55 6.54 11.66 9.34
C LYS A 55 6.24 12.95 8.56
N GLY A 56 5.78 12.83 7.32
CA GLY A 56 5.40 13.98 6.48
C GLY A 56 4.29 14.81 7.12
N PHE A 57 3.28 14.14 7.66
CA PHE A 57 2.17 14.79 8.36
C PHE A 57 2.67 15.59 9.58
N TYR A 58 3.45 14.98 10.46
CA TYR A 58 4.02 15.68 11.63
C TYR A 58 4.91 16.85 11.23
N SER A 59 5.76 16.67 10.22
CA SER A 59 6.65 17.71 9.71
C SER A 59 5.88 18.95 9.28
N GLU A 60 4.82 18.79 8.49
CA GLU A 60 4.04 19.91 7.97
C GLU A 60 3.12 20.51 9.06
N MET A 61 2.52 19.70 9.92
CA MET A 61 1.72 20.21 11.04
C MET A 61 2.56 21.12 11.94
N ASN A 62 3.78 20.71 12.29
CA ASN A 62 4.68 21.52 13.11
C ASN A 62 5.07 22.84 12.41
N LYS A 63 5.26 22.82 11.10
CA LYS A 63 5.53 24.02 10.31
C LYS A 63 4.31 24.97 10.25
N LEU A 64 3.13 24.43 9.97
CA LEU A 64 1.89 25.21 9.82
C LEU A 64 1.39 25.82 11.14
N PHE A 65 1.61 25.16 12.25
CA PHE A 65 1.18 25.60 13.56
C PHE A 65 2.30 26.27 14.39
N GLY A 66 3.55 26.28 13.88
CA GLY A 66 4.69 26.92 14.55
C GLY A 66 5.13 26.19 15.81
N HIS A 67 5.87 25.08 15.62
CA HIS A 67 6.48 24.23 16.67
C HIS A 67 5.67 24.03 17.95
N ASP A 68 5.13 22.86 18.15
CA ASP A 68 4.54 22.25 19.37
C ASP A 68 3.50 23.05 20.19
N ASP A 69 3.37 24.36 19.99
CA ASP A 69 2.57 25.19 20.88
C ASP A 69 1.12 25.47 20.42
N ASN A 70 0.75 25.16 19.19
CA ASN A 70 -0.57 25.52 18.66
C ASN A 70 -1.48 24.34 18.23
N TRP A 71 -0.96 23.10 18.26
CA TRP A 71 -1.77 21.91 18.10
C TRP A 71 -1.36 20.84 19.12
N ILE A 72 -2.22 19.86 19.33
CA ILE A 72 -2.01 18.73 20.25
C ILE A 72 -2.17 17.47 19.40
N ASP A 73 -1.11 16.71 19.27
CA ASP A 73 -1.18 15.38 18.70
C ASP A 73 -1.84 14.41 19.70
N VAL A 74 -2.68 13.56 19.16
CA VAL A 74 -3.34 12.46 19.87
C VAL A 74 -3.01 11.18 19.11
N PRO A 75 -1.76 10.71 19.22
CA PRO A 75 -1.36 9.46 18.60
C PRO A 75 -2.11 8.30 19.26
N THR A 76 -2.66 7.40 18.45
CA THR A 76 -3.44 6.26 18.96
C THR A 76 -2.77 4.94 18.63
N MET A 77 -2.92 4.47 17.40
CA MET A 77 -2.28 3.26 16.88
C MET A 77 -1.92 3.45 15.41
N VAL A 78 -0.67 3.20 15.05
CA VAL A 78 -0.21 3.08 13.66
C VAL A 78 0.54 1.77 13.56
N ILE A 79 -0.11 0.80 12.93
CA ILE A 79 0.42 -0.55 12.78
C ILE A 79 0.42 -0.98 11.33
N GLY A 80 1.31 -1.90 10.97
CA GLY A 80 1.40 -2.41 9.61
C GLY A 80 2.24 -3.66 9.52
N SER A 81 2.00 -4.42 8.46
CA SER A 81 2.78 -5.60 8.09
C SER A 81 3.31 -5.44 6.68
N CYS A 82 4.35 -6.20 6.32
CA CYS A 82 4.65 -6.47 4.92
C CYS A 82 3.42 -7.06 4.22
N PRO A 83 3.32 -6.94 2.88
CA PRO A 83 2.25 -7.60 2.14
C PRO A 83 2.16 -9.10 2.50
N ALA A 84 0.95 -9.55 2.85
CA ALA A 84 0.67 -10.90 3.36
C ALA A 84 -0.74 -11.34 2.98
N GLY A 85 -1.23 -12.46 3.51
CA GLY A 85 -2.60 -12.90 3.35
C GLY A 85 -3.62 -12.05 4.13
N PRO A 86 -4.90 -12.50 4.14
CA PRO A 86 -5.93 -11.84 4.94
C PRO A 86 -5.57 -11.79 6.41
N VAL A 87 -5.78 -10.64 7.06
CA VAL A 87 -5.56 -10.51 8.50
C VAL A 87 -6.58 -11.35 9.29
N GLU A 88 -6.14 -11.96 10.38
CA GLU A 88 -6.97 -12.76 11.26
C GLU A 88 -8.08 -11.90 11.90
N GLU A 89 -9.32 -12.43 11.90
CA GLU A 89 -10.50 -11.76 12.46
C GLU A 89 -10.28 -11.32 13.92
N ALA A 90 -9.76 -12.20 14.75
CA ALA A 90 -9.58 -11.93 16.17
C ALA A 90 -8.67 -10.72 16.41
N PHE A 91 -7.53 -10.68 15.73
CA PHE A 91 -6.58 -9.57 15.84
C PHE A 91 -7.14 -8.27 15.28
N PHE A 92 -7.79 -8.32 14.11
CA PHE A 92 -8.40 -7.12 13.53
C PHE A 92 -9.48 -6.53 14.43
N ASN A 93 -10.34 -7.37 15.01
CA ASN A 93 -11.38 -6.93 15.95
C ASN A 93 -10.79 -6.35 17.24
N GLU A 94 -9.70 -6.93 17.75
CA GLU A 94 -8.98 -6.37 18.90
C GLU A 94 -8.38 -4.99 18.56
N PHE A 95 -7.73 -4.85 17.41
CA PHE A 95 -7.23 -3.56 16.93
C PHE A 95 -8.34 -2.51 16.87
N LEU A 96 -9.50 -2.83 16.29
CA LEU A 96 -10.63 -1.91 16.22
C LEU A 96 -11.13 -1.46 17.58
N GLU A 97 -11.24 -2.39 18.55
CA GLU A 97 -11.69 -2.05 19.89
C GLU A 97 -10.66 -1.19 20.64
N GLN A 98 -9.37 -1.49 20.52
CA GLN A 98 -8.31 -0.66 21.10
C GLN A 98 -8.29 0.75 20.50
N LEU A 99 -8.41 0.86 19.18
CA LEU A 99 -8.52 2.15 18.50
C LEU A 99 -9.73 2.95 18.97
N ARG A 100 -10.89 2.29 19.07
CA ARG A 100 -12.13 2.90 19.57
C ARG A 100 -11.98 3.46 21.00
N LEU A 101 -11.41 2.66 21.90
CA LEU A 101 -11.19 3.07 23.29
C LEU A 101 -10.23 4.26 23.39
N LYS A 102 -9.15 4.27 22.60
CA LYS A 102 -8.19 5.38 22.58
C LYS A 102 -8.81 6.68 22.05
N LEU A 103 -9.59 6.59 20.98
CA LEU A 103 -10.31 7.76 20.43
C LEU A 103 -11.34 8.32 21.42
N LEU A 104 -12.10 7.45 22.11
CA LEU A 104 -13.04 7.88 23.17
C LEU A 104 -12.32 8.51 24.35
N ALA A 105 -11.21 7.93 24.80
CA ALA A 105 -10.41 8.48 25.90
C ALA A 105 -9.81 9.85 25.56
N ALA A 106 -9.52 10.10 24.28
CA ALA A 106 -9.07 11.41 23.82
C ALA A 106 -10.10 12.52 24.07
N GLY A 107 -11.39 12.20 24.13
CA GLY A 107 -12.48 13.18 24.18
C GLY A 107 -12.64 13.92 22.85
N PRO A 108 -13.24 15.12 22.84
CA PRO A 108 -13.50 15.85 21.60
C PRO A 108 -12.22 16.13 20.82
N LEU A 109 -12.23 15.78 19.54
CA LEU A 109 -11.15 15.99 18.58
C LEU A 109 -11.54 17.08 17.59
N ASP A 110 -10.57 17.87 17.15
CA ASP A 110 -10.76 18.88 16.13
C ASP A 110 -10.44 18.36 14.71
N GLY A 111 -9.75 17.18 14.58
CA GLY A 111 -9.49 16.51 13.31
C GLY A 111 -8.86 15.14 13.49
N VAL A 112 -8.80 14.37 12.40
CA VAL A 112 -8.16 13.04 12.35
C VAL A 112 -7.31 12.90 11.08
N TYR A 113 -6.12 12.35 11.24
CA TYR A 113 -5.31 11.84 10.16
C TYR A 113 -5.22 10.32 10.22
N ILE A 114 -5.52 9.68 9.09
CA ILE A 114 -5.42 8.23 8.93
C ILE A 114 -4.30 7.92 7.92
N CYS A 115 -3.28 7.19 8.35
CA CYS A 115 -2.25 6.67 7.46
C CYS A 115 -2.57 5.21 7.13
N GLN A 116 -3.07 4.95 5.93
CA GLN A 116 -3.61 3.64 5.55
C GLN A 116 -3.03 3.15 4.24
N HIS A 117 -2.91 1.81 4.06
CA HIS A 117 -2.64 1.24 2.76
C HIS A 117 -3.90 1.26 1.88
N GLY A 118 -4.99 0.69 2.36
CA GLY A 118 -6.27 0.67 1.65
C GLY A 118 -6.55 -0.60 0.82
N ALA A 119 -5.68 -1.61 0.90
CA ALA A 119 -5.85 -2.89 0.20
C ALA A 119 -5.94 -4.08 1.16
N ALA A 120 -6.30 -3.85 2.41
CA ALA A 120 -6.45 -4.91 3.38
C ALA A 120 -7.68 -5.80 3.08
N VAL A 121 -7.53 -7.08 3.41
CA VAL A 121 -8.58 -8.09 3.49
C VAL A 121 -8.45 -8.77 4.85
N ALA A 122 -9.56 -9.08 5.50
CA ALA A 122 -9.58 -9.90 6.70
C ALA A 122 -10.27 -11.23 6.44
N THR A 123 -10.03 -12.22 7.27
CA THR A 123 -10.57 -13.58 7.10
C THR A 123 -12.11 -13.61 7.09
N HIS A 124 -12.75 -12.63 7.72
CA HIS A 124 -14.21 -12.51 7.84
C HIS A 124 -14.82 -11.38 7.00
N THR A 125 -14.02 -10.47 6.42
CA THR A 125 -14.53 -9.35 5.64
C THR A 125 -13.58 -8.94 4.52
N HIS A 126 -14.17 -8.46 3.42
CA HIS A 126 -13.43 -7.91 2.28
C HIS A 126 -13.06 -6.42 2.44
N ASP A 127 -13.57 -5.75 3.48
CA ASP A 127 -13.41 -4.30 3.63
C ASP A 127 -13.00 -3.88 5.06
N PRO A 128 -11.89 -4.39 5.60
CA PRO A 128 -11.41 -3.93 6.90
C PRO A 128 -11.03 -2.45 6.91
N ASP A 129 -10.52 -1.90 5.79
CA ASP A 129 -10.20 -0.48 5.68
C ASP A 129 -11.45 0.40 5.86
N GLY A 130 -12.53 0.05 5.16
CA GLY A 130 -13.80 0.77 5.28
C GLY A 130 -14.42 0.66 6.68
N ILE A 131 -14.34 -0.52 7.30
CA ILE A 131 -14.82 -0.73 8.67
C ILE A 131 -14.05 0.13 9.67
N MET A 132 -12.72 0.23 9.54
CA MET A 132 -11.91 1.11 10.38
C MET A 132 -12.29 2.58 10.17
N PHE A 133 -12.43 3.03 8.93
CA PHE A 133 -12.79 4.42 8.61
C PHE A 133 -14.16 4.79 9.19
N ASP A 134 -15.14 3.92 9.02
CA ASP A 134 -16.50 4.10 9.58
C ASP A 134 -16.49 4.11 11.12
N LEU A 135 -15.69 3.25 11.76
CA LEU A 135 -15.51 3.28 13.20
C LEU A 135 -14.95 4.62 13.66
N VAL A 136 -13.91 5.15 12.99
CA VAL A 136 -13.34 6.46 13.32
C VAL A 136 -14.43 7.53 13.19
N ARG A 137 -15.14 7.58 12.06
CA ARG A 137 -16.21 8.54 11.79
C ARG A 137 -17.30 8.51 12.87
N ARG A 138 -17.77 7.33 13.24
CA ARG A 138 -18.79 7.18 14.28
C ARG A 138 -18.33 7.67 15.65
N VAL A 139 -17.04 7.51 15.97
CA VAL A 139 -16.50 7.94 17.26
C VAL A 139 -16.31 9.45 17.32
N VAL A 140 -15.80 10.06 16.24
CA VAL A 140 -15.47 11.48 16.24
C VAL A 140 -16.64 12.39 15.82
N GLY A 141 -17.67 11.83 15.20
CA GLY A 141 -18.86 12.54 14.70
C GLY A 141 -18.69 13.13 13.30
N ASP A 142 -19.80 13.57 12.72
CA ASP A 142 -19.88 13.97 11.29
C ASP A 142 -19.15 15.28 10.97
N GLU A 143 -19.02 16.16 11.95
CA GLU A 143 -18.42 17.49 11.77
C GLU A 143 -16.89 17.50 11.91
N THR A 144 -16.28 16.43 12.44
CA THR A 144 -14.83 16.37 12.63
C THR A 144 -14.15 16.03 11.31
N PRO A 145 -13.27 16.90 10.77
CA PRO A 145 -12.55 16.63 9.53
C PRO A 145 -11.64 15.39 9.65
N ILE A 146 -11.74 14.49 8.67
CA ILE A 146 -10.92 13.29 8.54
C ILE A 146 -10.20 13.30 7.19
N VAL A 147 -8.87 13.25 7.21
CA VAL A 147 -8.03 13.10 6.02
C VAL A 147 -7.28 11.78 6.09
N ALA A 148 -7.28 11.02 5.01
CA ALA A 148 -6.50 9.79 4.92
C ALA A 148 -5.51 9.81 3.77
N THR A 149 -4.30 9.28 4.00
CA THR A 149 -3.37 8.91 2.91
C THR A 149 -3.54 7.44 2.56
N LEU A 150 -3.42 7.13 1.27
CA LEU A 150 -3.59 5.78 0.71
C LEU A 150 -2.48 5.43 -0.25
N ASP A 151 -2.10 4.16 -0.24
CA ASP A 151 -1.27 3.60 -1.30
C ASP A 151 -2.04 3.62 -2.65
N LEU A 152 -1.31 3.73 -3.75
CA LEU A 152 -1.91 3.71 -5.08
C LEU A 152 -2.50 2.33 -5.47
N HIS A 153 -2.14 1.27 -4.74
CA HIS A 153 -2.74 -0.05 -4.86
C HIS A 153 -4.03 -0.23 -4.04
N ALA A 154 -4.53 0.80 -3.39
CA ALA A 154 -5.74 0.70 -2.57
C ALA A 154 -6.96 0.25 -3.38
N ASN A 155 -7.74 -0.68 -2.82
CA ASN A 155 -9.04 -1.12 -3.31
C ASN A 155 -10.15 -0.36 -2.59
N ILE A 156 -10.74 0.61 -3.22
CA ILE A 156 -11.65 1.56 -2.59
C ILE A 156 -13.07 1.02 -2.50
N SER A 157 -13.68 1.11 -1.32
CA SER A 157 -15.10 0.84 -1.09
C SER A 157 -15.91 2.14 -0.96
N GLU A 158 -17.23 2.02 -1.06
CA GLU A 158 -18.15 3.12 -0.78
C GLU A 158 -18.05 3.56 0.68
N LEU A 159 -17.82 2.60 1.59
CA LEU A 159 -17.67 2.89 3.02
C LEU A 159 -16.42 3.75 3.28
N MET A 160 -15.28 3.44 2.65
CA MET A 160 -14.07 4.27 2.74
C MET A 160 -14.34 5.71 2.26
N THR A 161 -15.01 5.86 1.11
CA THR A 161 -15.26 7.19 0.55
C THR A 161 -16.31 7.98 1.32
N SER A 162 -17.28 7.34 1.95
CA SER A 162 -18.31 8.01 2.73
C SER A 162 -17.81 8.44 4.12
N ALA A 163 -16.94 7.66 4.74
CA ALA A 163 -16.46 7.90 6.09
C ALA A 163 -15.39 8.99 6.22
N VAL A 164 -14.62 9.26 5.15
CA VAL A 164 -13.47 10.18 5.16
C VAL A 164 -13.72 11.36 4.23
N ASP A 165 -13.36 12.57 4.64
CA ASP A 165 -13.61 13.77 3.85
C ASP A 165 -12.66 13.90 2.67
N VAL A 166 -11.35 13.68 2.88
CA VAL A 166 -10.33 13.76 1.84
C VAL A 166 -9.44 12.51 1.85
N LEU A 167 -9.26 11.94 0.66
CA LEU A 167 -8.43 10.79 0.39
C LEU A 167 -7.26 11.20 -0.51
N VAL A 168 -6.04 11.12 0.00
CA VAL A 168 -4.80 11.51 -0.69
C VAL A 168 -4.02 10.27 -1.08
N GLY A 169 -4.03 9.91 -2.35
CA GLY A 169 -3.32 8.73 -2.87
C GLY A 169 -1.89 8.99 -3.29
N TYR A 170 -1.02 7.99 -3.20
CA TYR A 170 0.33 8.04 -3.76
C TYR A 170 0.27 8.22 -5.28
N ARG A 171 1.32 8.83 -5.83
CA ARG A 171 1.43 9.16 -7.27
C ARG A 171 2.62 8.48 -7.92
N THR A 172 3.42 7.73 -7.16
CA THR A 172 4.64 7.10 -7.66
C THR A 172 4.70 5.61 -7.34
N ASN A 173 5.09 4.82 -8.33
CA ASN A 173 5.48 3.43 -8.17
C ASN A 173 6.81 3.21 -8.91
N PRO A 174 7.93 2.98 -8.21
CA PRO A 174 8.06 2.75 -6.75
C PRO A 174 7.63 3.94 -5.88
N HIS A 175 7.23 3.66 -4.62
CA HIS A 175 6.68 4.62 -3.66
C HIS A 175 7.76 5.54 -3.08
N VAL A 176 8.03 6.65 -3.76
CA VAL A 176 9.03 7.64 -3.31
C VAL A 176 8.38 8.92 -2.76
N ASP A 177 7.05 9.04 -2.85
CA ASP A 177 6.29 10.24 -2.48
C ASP A 177 5.44 10.10 -1.21
N MET A 178 5.61 9.03 -0.44
CA MET A 178 4.85 8.79 0.81
C MET A 178 4.93 9.97 1.78
N PHE A 179 6.14 10.54 1.97
CA PHE A 179 6.35 11.71 2.82
C PHE A 179 5.55 12.91 2.31
N ASP A 180 5.61 13.19 1.01
CA ASP A 180 4.89 14.31 0.38
C ASP A 180 3.37 14.17 0.50
N ARG A 181 2.85 12.94 0.48
CA ARG A 181 1.41 12.70 0.68
C ARG A 181 1.00 13.00 2.12
N GLY A 182 1.85 12.71 3.10
CA GLY A 182 1.64 13.12 4.48
C GLY A 182 1.64 14.65 4.64
N VAL A 183 2.57 15.34 3.97
CA VAL A 183 2.61 16.82 3.90
C VAL A 183 1.33 17.39 3.29
N GLU A 184 0.87 16.83 2.17
CA GLU A 184 -0.38 17.24 1.51
C GLU A 184 -1.59 17.03 2.42
N ALA A 185 -1.67 15.87 3.11
CA ALA A 185 -2.75 15.58 4.04
C ALA A 185 -2.81 16.58 5.21
N ALA A 186 -1.65 16.96 5.76
CA ALA A 186 -1.55 17.96 6.82
C ALA A 186 -2.01 19.35 6.35
N SER A 187 -1.59 19.76 5.15
CA SER A 187 -1.96 21.05 4.55
C SER A 187 -3.47 21.12 4.32
N VAL A 188 -4.06 20.06 3.77
CA VAL A 188 -5.52 19.97 3.56
C VAL A 188 -6.28 19.96 4.88
N LEU A 189 -5.83 19.18 5.87
CA LEU A 189 -6.47 19.18 7.18
C LEU A 189 -6.43 20.57 7.81
N ARG A 190 -5.33 21.30 7.66
CA ARG A 190 -5.23 22.68 8.13
C ARG A 190 -6.25 23.60 7.46
N GLU A 191 -6.42 23.53 6.14
CA GLU A 191 -7.46 24.30 5.43
C GLU A 191 -8.87 23.96 5.94
N MET A 192 -9.14 22.68 6.23
CA MET A 192 -10.42 22.25 6.79
C MET A 192 -10.65 22.79 8.20
N LEU A 193 -9.62 22.82 9.04
CA LEU A 193 -9.67 23.42 10.37
C LEU A 193 -9.89 24.95 10.33
N ASP A 194 -9.47 25.59 9.24
CA ASP A 194 -9.73 27.01 8.99
C ASP A 194 -11.09 27.27 8.30
N GLY A 195 -11.89 26.20 8.06
CA GLY A 195 -13.28 26.29 7.61
C GLY A 195 -13.53 25.83 6.16
N MET A 196 -12.52 25.33 5.43
CA MET A 196 -12.72 24.73 4.11
C MET A 196 -13.55 23.46 4.24
N GLN A 197 -14.57 23.34 3.41
CA GLN A 197 -15.43 22.16 3.34
C GLN A 197 -15.27 21.48 1.98
N PRO A 198 -14.43 20.43 1.89
CA PRO A 198 -14.12 19.78 0.61
C PRO A 198 -15.37 19.16 -0.01
N LYS A 199 -15.44 19.25 -1.33
CA LYS A 199 -16.38 18.47 -2.14
C LYS A 199 -15.59 17.40 -2.85
N LYS A 200 -16.14 16.20 -2.96
CA LYS A 200 -15.48 15.12 -3.70
C LYS A 200 -16.45 14.41 -4.63
N TYR A 201 -15.88 13.91 -5.70
CA TYR A 201 -16.57 13.00 -6.59
C TYR A 201 -15.69 11.77 -6.88
N THR A 202 -16.31 10.61 -6.89
CA THR A 202 -15.61 9.33 -7.06
C THR A 202 -16.18 8.57 -8.24
N ILE A 203 -15.31 8.10 -9.13
CA ILE A 203 -15.66 7.16 -10.19
C ILE A 203 -14.83 5.90 -10.01
N LYS A 204 -15.51 4.75 -9.99
CA LYS A 204 -14.87 3.43 -10.02
C LYS A 204 -15.05 2.79 -11.38
N LEU A 205 -13.94 2.41 -11.99
CA LEU A 205 -13.91 1.72 -13.28
C LEU A 205 -13.79 0.21 -13.09
N PRO A 206 -14.46 -0.62 -13.90
CA PRO A 206 -14.25 -2.05 -13.92
C PRO A 206 -12.94 -2.40 -14.64
N LEU A 207 -11.85 -1.78 -14.20
CA LEU A 207 -10.49 -1.92 -14.74
C LEU A 207 -9.57 -2.41 -13.62
N VAL A 208 -9.34 -3.73 -13.58
CA VAL A 208 -8.40 -4.35 -12.65
C VAL A 208 -7.06 -4.47 -13.36
N ALA A 209 -6.17 -3.53 -13.11
CA ALA A 209 -4.85 -3.48 -13.72
C ALA A 209 -3.91 -4.46 -13.00
N PRO A 210 -3.19 -5.34 -13.72
CA PRO A 210 -2.13 -6.15 -13.12
C PRO A 210 -1.01 -5.25 -12.55
N SER A 211 -0.47 -5.62 -11.38
CA SER A 211 0.55 -4.81 -10.68
C SER A 211 1.77 -4.50 -11.55
N VAL A 212 2.17 -5.41 -12.45
CA VAL A 212 3.28 -5.21 -13.40
C VAL A 212 3.03 -4.07 -14.42
N THR A 213 1.80 -3.59 -14.55
CA THR A 213 1.43 -2.48 -15.47
C THR A 213 1.17 -1.17 -14.73
N GLN A 214 1.37 -1.16 -13.42
CA GLN A 214 1.10 -0.01 -12.55
C GLN A 214 2.33 0.86 -12.29
N LEU A 215 3.37 0.75 -13.13
CA LEU A 215 4.52 1.65 -13.09
C LEU A 215 4.12 3.08 -13.45
N THR A 216 4.67 4.05 -12.73
CA THR A 216 4.34 5.47 -12.92
C THR A 216 5.36 6.24 -13.74
N ALA A 217 6.36 5.56 -14.33
CA ALA A 217 7.29 6.16 -15.26
C ALA A 217 6.57 6.68 -16.53
N LYS A 218 7.20 7.62 -17.22
CA LYS A 218 6.68 8.18 -18.47
C LYS A 218 6.55 7.08 -19.55
N GLY A 219 5.41 7.05 -20.24
CA GLY A 219 5.11 6.06 -21.25
C GLY A 219 4.36 4.83 -20.75
N PHE A 220 4.23 4.67 -19.42
CA PHE A 220 3.34 3.67 -18.84
C PHE A 220 1.94 4.25 -18.65
N PRO A 221 0.86 3.49 -18.94
CA PRO A 221 -0.50 4.02 -18.96
C PRO A 221 -0.93 4.64 -17.65
N TYR A 222 -0.55 4.03 -16.53
CA TYR A 222 -0.90 4.52 -15.20
C TYR A 222 -0.17 5.83 -14.85
N GLY A 223 1.13 5.89 -15.15
CA GLY A 223 1.90 7.13 -14.96
C GLY A 223 1.44 8.27 -15.87
N ASP A 224 1.03 7.95 -17.10
CA ASP A 224 0.48 8.95 -18.04
C ASP A 224 -0.85 9.50 -17.51
N LEU A 225 -1.73 8.63 -16.97
CA LEU A 225 -3.01 9.03 -16.38
C LEU A 225 -2.83 9.89 -15.12
N ILE A 226 -1.90 9.51 -14.21
CA ILE A 226 -1.59 10.31 -13.03
C ILE A 226 -1.12 11.72 -13.46
N ARG A 227 -0.17 11.82 -14.38
CA ARG A 227 0.30 13.13 -14.87
C ARG A 227 -0.83 13.95 -15.45
N TYR A 228 -1.66 13.35 -16.28
CA TYR A 228 -2.83 14.02 -16.84
C TYR A 228 -3.78 14.52 -15.73
N GLY A 229 -3.99 13.74 -14.67
CA GLY A 229 -4.77 14.17 -13.51
C GLY A 229 -4.18 15.38 -12.80
N GLN A 230 -2.85 15.48 -12.70
CA GLN A 230 -2.20 16.60 -12.04
C GLN A 230 -2.28 17.92 -12.85
N GLU A 231 -2.55 17.88 -14.17
CA GLU A 231 -2.75 19.06 -15.00
C GLU A 231 -4.07 19.80 -14.68
N PHE A 232 -5.00 19.16 -13.96
CA PHE A 232 -6.27 19.77 -13.55
C PHE A 232 -6.20 20.49 -12.20
N LEU A 233 -5.06 20.40 -11.48
CA LEU A 233 -4.91 21.11 -10.21
C LEU A 233 -4.90 22.63 -10.43
N ASP A 234 -5.76 23.33 -9.70
CA ASP A 234 -5.88 24.78 -9.73
C ASP A 234 -6.32 25.30 -8.34
N GLU A 235 -6.83 26.54 -8.28
CA GLU A 235 -7.31 27.13 -7.04
C GLU A 235 -8.55 26.42 -6.46
N ASP A 236 -9.35 25.73 -7.28
CA ASP A 236 -10.54 25.00 -6.88
C ASP A 236 -10.29 23.50 -6.74
N ILE A 237 -9.76 22.86 -7.79
CA ILE A 237 -9.39 21.43 -7.76
C ILE A 237 -8.05 21.28 -7.04
N PHE A 238 -8.10 20.89 -5.77
CA PHE A 238 -6.89 20.83 -4.94
C PHE A 238 -6.27 19.44 -4.82
N ASN A 239 -7.02 18.39 -5.13
CA ASN A 239 -6.47 17.03 -5.13
C ASN A 239 -7.14 16.17 -6.20
N VAL A 240 -6.31 15.41 -6.91
CA VAL A 240 -6.71 14.34 -7.83
C VAL A 240 -5.97 13.08 -7.41
N THR A 241 -6.71 12.11 -6.91
CA THR A 241 -6.24 10.80 -6.46
C THR A 241 -6.72 9.74 -7.44
N ILE A 242 -5.80 8.96 -7.98
CA ILE A 242 -6.09 7.85 -8.90
C ILE A 242 -5.46 6.60 -8.31
N LEU A 243 -6.29 5.64 -7.92
CA LEU A 243 -5.87 4.39 -7.27
C LEU A 243 -6.12 3.23 -8.22
N SER A 244 -5.08 2.51 -8.57
CA SER A 244 -5.18 1.41 -9.55
C SER A 244 -5.77 0.14 -8.96
N GLY A 245 -5.74 0.00 -7.65
CA GLY A 245 -6.15 -1.20 -6.92
C GLY A 245 -5.10 -2.31 -6.95
N PHE A 246 -5.31 -3.31 -6.12
CA PHE A 246 -4.47 -4.51 -6.00
C PHE A 246 -5.27 -5.75 -6.39
N ALA A 247 -4.92 -6.33 -7.54
CA ALA A 247 -5.67 -7.44 -8.13
C ALA A 247 -5.71 -8.69 -7.23
N PHE A 248 -4.59 -9.00 -6.54
CA PHE A 248 -4.50 -10.18 -5.68
C PHE A 248 -5.31 -10.08 -4.38
N GLY A 249 -5.87 -8.91 -4.06
CA GLY A 249 -6.87 -8.79 -2.99
C GLY A 249 -8.14 -9.60 -3.26
N ASP A 250 -8.45 -9.84 -4.55
CA ASP A 250 -9.59 -10.65 -5.04
C ASP A 250 -10.90 -10.34 -4.29
N THR A 251 -11.28 -9.07 -4.32
CA THR A 251 -12.44 -8.55 -3.60
C THR A 251 -13.40 -7.82 -4.52
N PRO A 252 -14.67 -7.68 -4.13
CA PRO A 252 -15.63 -6.82 -4.86
C PRO A 252 -15.21 -5.35 -4.94
N LYS A 253 -14.25 -4.93 -4.10
CA LYS A 253 -13.67 -3.58 -4.12
C LYS A 253 -12.68 -3.36 -5.25
N ASN A 254 -12.19 -4.40 -5.91
CA ASN A 254 -11.18 -4.27 -6.97
C ASN A 254 -11.66 -3.39 -8.12
N GLY A 255 -10.75 -2.65 -8.68
CA GLY A 255 -10.97 -1.75 -9.81
C GLY A 255 -10.37 -0.38 -9.60
N MET A 256 -9.91 0.22 -10.70
CA MET A 256 -9.33 1.56 -10.68
C MET A 256 -10.35 2.57 -10.17
N THR A 257 -9.94 3.40 -9.21
CA THR A 257 -10.80 4.43 -8.62
C THR A 257 -10.17 5.82 -8.81
N ILE A 258 -10.97 6.74 -9.29
CA ILE A 258 -10.60 8.15 -9.49
C ILE A 258 -11.40 8.97 -8.48
N ILE A 259 -10.71 9.75 -7.66
CA ILE A 259 -11.30 10.63 -6.66
C ILE A 259 -10.78 12.03 -6.91
N VAL A 260 -11.69 12.97 -7.10
CA VAL A 260 -11.35 14.39 -7.32
C VAL A 260 -11.97 15.20 -6.20
N HIS A 261 -11.17 16.10 -5.64
CA HIS A 261 -11.59 16.99 -4.58
C HIS A 261 -11.54 18.45 -5.03
N SER A 262 -12.62 19.20 -4.75
CA SER A 262 -12.70 20.64 -5.01
C SER A 262 -13.04 21.43 -3.74
N ARG A 263 -12.67 22.74 -3.74
CA ARG A 263 -12.99 23.65 -2.63
C ARG A 263 -14.38 24.24 -2.74
N SER A 264 -14.93 24.35 -3.95
CA SER A 264 -16.18 25.07 -4.18
C SER A 264 -17.38 24.17 -4.41
N THR A 265 -17.40 23.42 -5.52
CA THR A 265 -18.58 22.65 -5.95
C THR A 265 -18.22 21.24 -6.37
N VAL A 266 -19.17 20.32 -6.21
CA VAL A 266 -18.99 18.94 -6.67
C VAL A 266 -18.98 18.84 -8.21
N GLU A 267 -19.64 19.75 -8.91
CA GLU A 267 -19.75 19.77 -10.37
C GLU A 267 -18.35 19.90 -11.02
N ASN A 268 -17.47 20.71 -10.46
CA ASN A 268 -16.10 20.85 -10.96
C ASN A 268 -15.31 19.53 -10.81
N ALA A 269 -15.48 18.86 -9.67
CA ALA A 269 -14.88 17.54 -9.44
C ALA A 269 -15.43 16.47 -10.42
N VAL A 270 -16.74 16.50 -10.71
CA VAL A 270 -17.40 15.60 -11.68
C VAL A 270 -16.75 15.73 -13.06
N VAL A 271 -16.62 16.97 -13.57
CA VAL A 271 -16.05 17.22 -14.90
C VAL A 271 -14.63 16.65 -15.04
N VAL A 272 -13.80 16.84 -14.03
CA VAL A 272 -12.43 16.32 -14.05
C VAL A 272 -12.42 14.79 -13.93
N ALA A 273 -13.19 14.23 -13.01
CA ALA A 273 -13.24 12.79 -12.80
C ALA A 273 -13.74 12.04 -14.07
N GLU A 274 -14.75 12.56 -14.75
CA GLU A 274 -15.27 11.98 -16.00
C GLU A 274 -14.21 12.01 -17.12
N LYS A 275 -13.47 13.11 -17.29
CA LYS A 275 -12.38 13.20 -18.28
C LYS A 275 -11.30 12.14 -18.01
N LEU A 276 -10.92 11.98 -16.74
CA LEU A 276 -9.93 10.98 -16.34
C LEU A 276 -10.45 9.55 -16.54
N ALA A 277 -11.72 9.30 -16.21
CA ALA A 277 -12.35 8.00 -16.41
C ALA A 277 -12.41 7.62 -17.90
N VAL A 278 -12.77 8.55 -18.78
CA VAL A 278 -12.77 8.34 -20.23
C VAL A 278 -11.35 8.07 -20.73
N SER A 279 -10.35 8.82 -20.27
CA SER A 279 -8.95 8.60 -20.63
C SER A 279 -8.48 7.21 -20.22
N ALA A 280 -8.69 6.83 -18.94
CA ALA A 280 -8.31 5.52 -18.42
C ALA A 280 -8.97 4.37 -19.19
N TRP A 281 -10.27 4.50 -19.48
CA TRP A 281 -11.02 3.47 -20.21
C TRP A 281 -10.58 3.35 -21.67
N THR A 282 -10.27 4.46 -22.31
CA THR A 282 -9.76 4.48 -23.69
C THR A 282 -8.41 3.76 -23.78
N ASP A 283 -7.55 3.98 -22.80
CA ASP A 283 -6.21 3.39 -22.73
C ASP A 283 -6.17 1.98 -22.09
N ARG A 284 -7.31 1.40 -21.71
CA ARG A 284 -7.37 0.13 -20.94
C ARG A 284 -6.58 -1.03 -21.56
N THR A 285 -6.42 -1.07 -22.88
CA THR A 285 -5.65 -2.11 -23.56
C THR A 285 -4.14 -2.02 -23.31
N ARG A 286 -3.64 -0.84 -22.92
CA ARG A 286 -2.24 -0.66 -22.52
C ARG A 286 -1.91 -1.31 -21.18
N TYR A 287 -2.92 -1.63 -20.35
CA TYR A 287 -2.76 -2.38 -19.11
C TYR A 287 -2.69 -3.90 -19.31
N LEU A 288 -2.75 -4.39 -20.53
CA LEU A 288 -2.51 -5.80 -20.81
C LEU A 288 -1.01 -6.12 -20.67
N PRO A 289 -0.62 -7.01 -19.74
CA PRO A 289 0.78 -7.31 -19.50
C PRO A 289 1.40 -8.07 -20.68
N ARG A 290 2.62 -7.70 -21.03
CA ARG A 290 3.43 -8.45 -22.02
C ARG A 290 4.43 -9.29 -21.27
N MET A 291 4.02 -10.51 -20.92
CA MET A 291 4.86 -11.43 -20.18
C MET A 291 5.76 -12.25 -21.12
N THR A 292 6.96 -12.55 -20.66
CA THR A 292 7.85 -13.51 -21.31
C THR A 292 7.50 -14.90 -20.80
N SER A 293 7.23 -15.87 -21.70
CA SER A 293 6.99 -17.24 -21.28
C SER A 293 8.27 -17.87 -20.70
N LEU A 294 8.10 -18.87 -19.83
CA LEU A 294 9.22 -19.60 -19.23
C LEU A 294 10.13 -20.22 -20.30
N GLU A 295 9.55 -20.81 -21.34
CA GLU A 295 10.29 -21.37 -22.48
C GLU A 295 11.16 -20.32 -23.18
N LYS A 296 10.60 -19.12 -23.43
CA LYS A 296 11.35 -18.02 -24.03
C LYS A 296 12.45 -17.50 -23.09
N ALA A 297 12.19 -17.45 -21.77
CA ALA A 297 13.18 -17.05 -20.76
C ALA A 297 14.37 -18.04 -20.76
N ILE A 298 14.11 -19.35 -20.82
CA ILE A 298 15.15 -20.38 -20.94
C ILE A 298 15.99 -20.15 -22.20
N GLY A 299 15.35 -19.93 -23.36
CA GLY A 299 16.07 -19.68 -24.61
C GLY A 299 16.96 -18.42 -24.52
N LEU A 300 16.49 -17.35 -23.89
CA LEU A 300 17.29 -16.14 -23.64
C LEU A 300 18.48 -16.41 -22.71
N ALA A 301 18.26 -17.18 -21.64
CA ALA A 301 19.31 -17.55 -20.69
C ALA A 301 20.38 -18.44 -21.35
N GLN A 302 19.99 -19.41 -22.22
CA GLN A 302 20.92 -20.21 -23.00
C GLN A 302 21.76 -19.37 -23.97
N GLN A 303 21.15 -18.39 -24.64
CA GLN A 303 21.87 -17.47 -25.52
C GLN A 303 22.88 -16.61 -24.72
N ALA A 304 22.49 -16.12 -23.55
CA ALA A 304 23.35 -15.31 -22.68
C ALA A 304 24.62 -16.07 -22.26
N GLN A 305 24.56 -17.37 -22.02
CA GLN A 305 25.75 -18.18 -21.66
C GLN A 305 26.83 -18.19 -22.75
N HIS A 306 26.47 -17.92 -23.97
CA HIS A 306 27.37 -17.92 -25.14
C HIS A 306 27.67 -16.49 -25.64
N SER A 307 27.12 -15.46 -24.98
CA SER A 307 27.36 -14.07 -25.32
C SER A 307 28.60 -13.55 -24.61
N ALA A 308 29.36 -12.71 -25.31
CA ALA A 308 30.45 -11.96 -24.72
C ALA A 308 29.99 -10.60 -24.13
N GLU A 309 28.68 -10.38 -24.04
CA GLU A 309 28.12 -9.17 -23.45
C GLU A 309 28.30 -9.16 -21.94
N ASP A 310 28.72 -8.04 -21.37
CA ASP A 310 29.04 -7.91 -19.95
C ASP A 310 27.79 -7.67 -19.07
N ALA A 311 26.63 -7.43 -19.68
CA ALA A 311 25.40 -7.12 -18.93
C ALA A 311 24.60 -8.41 -18.62
N PRO A 312 24.19 -8.63 -17.36
CA PRO A 312 23.36 -9.77 -16.99
C PRO A 312 21.92 -9.60 -17.50
N PHE A 313 21.27 -10.72 -17.83
CA PHE A 313 19.83 -10.76 -17.99
C PHE A 313 19.16 -10.82 -16.60
N LEU A 314 18.12 -10.00 -16.42
CA LEU A 314 17.28 -10.04 -15.23
C LEU A 314 15.91 -10.62 -15.59
N PHE A 315 15.52 -11.69 -14.92
CA PHE A 315 14.20 -12.30 -15.01
C PHE A 315 13.46 -12.04 -13.71
N ALA A 316 12.30 -11.38 -13.78
CA ALA A 316 11.44 -11.13 -12.64
C ALA A 316 10.20 -12.02 -12.73
N ASP A 317 9.92 -12.79 -11.68
CA ASP A 317 8.71 -13.60 -11.57
C ASP A 317 7.61 -12.78 -10.87
N PRO A 318 6.57 -12.35 -11.58
CA PRO A 318 5.48 -11.61 -10.96
C PRO A 318 4.45 -12.49 -10.25
N ALA A 319 4.51 -13.81 -10.46
CA ALA A 319 3.56 -14.74 -9.85
C ALA A 319 3.93 -15.04 -8.39
N ASP A 320 5.22 -14.93 -8.04
CA ASP A 320 5.71 -15.14 -6.67
C ASP A 320 6.52 -13.90 -6.22
N ASN A 321 5.83 -12.75 -6.13
CA ASN A 321 6.42 -11.48 -5.74
C ASN A 321 6.20 -11.21 -4.24
N PRO A 322 7.24 -11.26 -3.39
CA PRO A 322 7.09 -10.92 -1.97
C PRO A 322 6.58 -9.50 -1.72
N GLY A 323 6.92 -8.55 -2.61
CA GLY A 323 6.38 -7.19 -2.56
C GLY A 323 4.87 -7.09 -2.82
N GLY A 324 4.23 -8.14 -3.33
CA GLY A 324 2.79 -8.27 -3.48
C GLY A 324 2.21 -9.43 -2.64
N GLY A 325 2.87 -9.79 -1.54
CA GLY A 325 2.43 -10.84 -0.62
C GLY A 325 2.67 -12.27 -1.10
N GLY A 326 3.40 -12.47 -2.22
CA GLY A 326 3.90 -13.79 -2.59
C GLY A 326 4.95 -14.26 -1.59
N ARG A 327 5.12 -15.58 -1.43
CA ARG A 327 6.03 -16.11 -0.42
C ARG A 327 7.50 -16.06 -0.82
N GLY A 328 7.80 -15.98 -2.12
CA GLY A 328 9.17 -16.06 -2.64
C GLY A 328 9.76 -17.47 -2.51
N ASN A 329 8.94 -18.51 -2.67
CA ASN A 329 9.38 -19.89 -2.48
C ASN A 329 8.95 -20.85 -3.60
N THR A 330 8.39 -20.35 -4.70
CA THR A 330 8.07 -21.22 -5.85
C THR A 330 9.33 -21.65 -6.59
N THR A 331 9.36 -22.89 -7.05
CA THR A 331 10.56 -23.51 -7.63
C THR A 331 10.50 -23.69 -9.16
N TYR A 332 9.42 -23.27 -9.82
CA TYR A 332 9.20 -23.52 -11.25
C TYR A 332 10.34 -23.01 -12.15
N ILE A 333 10.79 -21.78 -11.93
CA ILE A 333 11.87 -21.18 -12.72
C ILE A 333 13.19 -21.86 -12.39
N LEU A 334 13.47 -22.11 -11.11
CA LEU A 334 14.68 -22.79 -10.64
C LEU A 334 14.79 -24.19 -11.26
N GLU A 335 13.73 -24.99 -11.17
CA GLU A 335 13.65 -26.34 -11.75
C GLU A 335 13.89 -26.34 -13.26
N ALA A 336 13.21 -25.44 -13.96
CA ALA A 336 13.32 -25.30 -15.40
C ALA A 336 14.73 -24.87 -15.84
N PHE A 337 15.38 -24.01 -15.11
CA PHE A 337 16.75 -23.56 -15.40
C PHE A 337 17.77 -24.66 -15.13
N ILE A 338 17.61 -25.43 -14.04
CA ILE A 338 18.44 -26.60 -13.74
C ILE A 338 18.29 -27.66 -14.85
N ALA A 339 17.05 -28.01 -15.22
CA ALA A 339 16.75 -28.97 -16.25
C ALA A 339 17.31 -28.54 -17.62
N ALA A 340 17.33 -27.26 -17.93
CA ALA A 340 17.90 -26.72 -19.16
C ALA A 340 19.43 -26.53 -19.10
N GLY A 341 20.10 -26.90 -18.00
CA GLY A 341 21.53 -26.76 -17.82
C GLY A 341 22.06 -25.31 -17.81
N ILE A 342 21.24 -24.36 -17.38
CA ILE A 342 21.65 -22.97 -17.26
C ILE A 342 22.72 -22.82 -16.17
N LYS A 343 23.82 -22.16 -16.52
CA LYS A 343 24.95 -21.91 -15.61
C LYS A 343 25.12 -20.40 -15.38
N ASN A 344 25.93 -20.06 -14.36
CA ASN A 344 26.26 -18.66 -14.04
C ASN A 344 25.00 -17.81 -13.78
N CYS A 345 24.00 -18.36 -13.12
CA CYS A 345 22.81 -17.65 -12.70
C CYS A 345 22.73 -17.53 -11.17
N VAL A 346 22.13 -16.45 -10.70
CA VAL A 346 21.77 -16.23 -9.30
C VAL A 346 20.26 -16.26 -9.22
N PHE A 347 19.74 -17.08 -8.33
CA PHE A 347 18.31 -17.16 -8.01
C PHE A 347 18.09 -16.52 -6.63
N SER A 348 17.29 -15.49 -6.58
CA SER A 348 17.06 -14.69 -5.37
C SER A 348 15.74 -13.91 -5.46
N VAL A 349 14.97 -13.74 -4.41
CA VAL A 349 15.09 -14.22 -3.05
C VAL A 349 14.33 -15.53 -2.92
N PHE A 350 14.79 -16.48 -2.10
CA PHE A 350 14.09 -17.72 -1.84
C PHE A 350 13.83 -17.87 -0.34
N TYR A 351 12.57 -17.98 0.04
CA TYR A 351 12.15 -18.11 1.43
C TYR A 351 11.96 -19.57 1.81
N ASP A 352 12.87 -20.10 2.62
CA ASP A 352 12.77 -21.45 3.21
C ASP A 352 13.55 -21.48 4.53
N VAL A 353 12.83 -21.38 5.64
CA VAL A 353 13.42 -21.33 6.98
C VAL A 353 14.19 -22.61 7.31
N ALA A 354 13.64 -23.80 6.94
CA ALA A 354 14.29 -25.08 7.20
C ALA A 354 15.59 -25.22 6.42
N ALA A 355 15.61 -24.73 5.18
CA ALA A 355 16.81 -24.70 4.35
C ALA A 355 17.89 -23.80 4.96
N VAL A 356 17.52 -22.62 5.40
CA VAL A 356 18.44 -21.68 6.04
C VAL A 356 19.01 -22.24 7.33
N GLU A 357 18.18 -22.83 8.18
CA GLU A 357 18.63 -23.45 9.43
C GLU A 357 19.63 -24.59 9.19
N LEU A 358 19.36 -25.46 8.21
CA LEU A 358 20.26 -26.55 7.85
C LEU A 358 21.60 -26.01 7.34
N ALA A 359 21.57 -25.02 6.45
CA ALA A 359 22.78 -24.39 5.93
C ALA A 359 23.62 -23.74 7.03
N CYS A 360 22.99 -23.01 7.96
CA CYS A 360 23.67 -22.39 9.09
C CYS A 360 24.32 -23.44 10.04
N LYS A 361 23.61 -24.54 10.31
CA LYS A 361 24.13 -25.63 11.15
C LYS A 361 25.31 -26.35 10.52
N SER A 362 25.31 -26.49 9.18
CA SER A 362 26.35 -27.20 8.43
C SER A 362 27.64 -26.38 8.29
N GLY A 363 27.54 -25.06 8.30
CA GLY A 363 28.68 -24.15 8.20
C GLY A 363 29.13 -23.87 6.75
N VAL A 364 30.04 -22.91 6.63
CA VAL A 364 30.56 -22.44 5.34
C VAL A 364 31.38 -23.53 4.64
N ASN A 365 31.21 -23.69 3.32
CA ASN A 365 31.82 -24.69 2.46
C ASN A 365 31.39 -26.15 2.74
N SER A 366 30.32 -26.37 3.50
CA SER A 366 29.74 -27.71 3.65
C SER A 366 28.88 -28.06 2.43
N GLU A 367 28.94 -29.32 1.99
CA GLU A 367 27.96 -29.87 1.07
C GLU A 367 26.74 -30.34 1.88
N ILE A 368 25.56 -29.99 1.45
CA ILE A 368 24.29 -30.37 2.09
C ILE A 368 23.32 -30.90 1.05
N GLU A 369 22.57 -31.91 1.44
CA GLU A 369 21.43 -32.40 0.68
C GLU A 369 20.15 -31.79 1.30
N ILE A 370 19.34 -31.12 0.47
CA ILE A 370 18.19 -30.39 0.94
C ILE A 370 16.99 -30.57 0.04
N THR A 371 15.82 -30.70 0.62
CA THR A 371 14.54 -30.61 -0.06
C THR A 371 13.93 -29.26 0.22
N LEU A 372 13.85 -28.39 -0.79
CA LEU A 372 13.20 -27.10 -0.66
C LEU A 372 11.71 -27.26 -0.39
N ASN A 373 11.13 -26.34 0.36
CA ASN A 373 9.72 -26.34 0.75
C ASN A 373 9.28 -27.61 1.53
N SER A 374 10.19 -28.29 2.21
CA SER A 374 9.90 -29.55 2.92
C SER A 374 8.84 -29.43 4.02
N GLN A 375 8.59 -28.23 4.51
CA GLN A 375 7.58 -27.94 5.53
C GLN A 375 6.22 -27.53 4.94
N GLU A 376 6.11 -27.43 3.62
CA GLU A 376 4.92 -26.95 2.95
C GLU A 376 4.37 -27.98 1.98
N THR A 377 3.09 -28.28 2.12
CA THR A 377 2.37 -29.17 1.20
C THR A 377 1.31 -28.37 0.47
N ASN A 378 1.61 -27.92 -0.74
CA ASN A 378 0.64 -27.26 -1.56
C ASN A 378 0.89 -27.68 -3.02
N GLU A 379 -0.18 -27.82 -3.80
CA GLU A 379 -0.13 -28.29 -5.20
C GLU A 379 0.64 -27.35 -6.14
N TYR A 380 0.91 -26.11 -5.68
CA TYR A 380 1.63 -25.07 -6.42
C TYR A 380 3.13 -25.00 -6.07
N LEU A 381 3.59 -25.82 -5.15
CA LEU A 381 4.99 -25.90 -4.76
C LEU A 381 5.63 -27.17 -5.36
N SER A 382 6.52 -26.98 -6.30
CA SER A 382 7.36 -28.06 -6.79
C SER A 382 8.48 -28.33 -5.77
N LEU A 383 8.57 -29.57 -5.28
CA LEU A 383 9.66 -29.98 -4.42
C LEU A 383 10.88 -30.28 -5.29
N ILE A 384 11.96 -29.54 -5.10
CA ILE A 384 13.24 -29.82 -5.75
C ILE A 384 14.21 -30.40 -4.72
N HIS A 385 14.84 -31.47 -5.09
CA HIS A 385 15.92 -32.08 -4.32
C HIS A 385 17.26 -31.53 -4.86
N ILE A 386 17.98 -30.82 -4.04
CA ILE A 386 19.28 -30.20 -4.37
C ILE A 386 20.36 -30.72 -3.46
#